data_d54c7bfc42403e890f5adc278dd96d78
#
_entry.id   d54c7bfc42403e890f5adc278dd96d78
#
_cell.length_a   1.000
_cell.length_b   1.000
_cell.length_c   1.000
_cell.angle_alpha   90.00
_cell.angle_beta   90.00
_cell.angle_gamma   90.00
#
_symmetry.space_group_name_H-M   'P 1'
#
loop_
_entity.id
_entity.type
_entity.pdbx_description
1 polymer ?
#
loop_
_entity_poly.entity_id
_entity_poly.type
_entity_poly.pdbx_seq_one_letter_code
_entity_poly.pdbx_strand_id
1 'polypeptide(L)'
;MFHAKMSIHCSTREEADGLMRLLAAEGILWNGGEDPLEYMPFNSEMGTWYSIHENNGVRNPFWDAASELVVTYFNGDCLYDDYQQIEYAELAGDITVAPNIMSIDDFI
;
A
#
# COMPACT_ATOMS: atom_id res chain seq x y z
N MET A 1 -3.05 -7.54 -7.12
CA MET A 1 -3.33 -6.09 -7.07
C MET A 1 -2.05 -5.26 -7.00
N PHE A 2 -1.14 -5.61 -6.09
CA PHE A 2 0.08 -4.85 -5.95
C PHE A 2 1.23 -5.47 -6.74
N HIS A 3 2.09 -4.61 -7.27
CA HIS A 3 3.32 -5.02 -7.93
C HIS A 3 4.42 -4.02 -7.59
N ALA A 4 5.65 -4.39 -7.87
CA ALA A 4 6.78 -3.49 -7.63
C ALA A 4 6.62 -2.20 -8.44
N LYS A 5 7.15 -1.12 -7.91
CA LYS A 5 7.14 0.21 -8.52
C LYS A 5 5.76 0.86 -8.53
N MET A 6 4.97 0.59 -7.51
CA MET A 6 3.75 1.34 -7.22
C MET A 6 3.97 2.22 -6.00
N SER A 7 3.46 3.44 -6.03
CA SER A 7 3.42 4.33 -4.87
C SER A 7 1.99 4.78 -4.66
N ILE A 8 1.43 4.50 -3.49
CA ILE A 8 0.04 4.80 -3.17
C ILE A 8 0.00 5.88 -2.10
N HIS A 9 -0.74 6.94 -2.38
CA HIS A 9 -0.91 8.05 -1.45
C HIS A 9 -2.18 7.89 -0.66
N CYS A 10 -2.08 8.00 0.66
CA CYS A 10 -3.22 8.02 1.56
C CYS A 10 -3.30 9.39 2.21
N SER A 11 -4.46 10.03 2.09
CA SER A 11 -4.69 11.36 2.64
C SER A 11 -5.25 11.31 4.05
N THR A 12 -5.86 10.20 4.46
CA THR A 12 -6.47 10.05 5.76
C THR A 12 -5.99 8.78 6.43
N ARG A 13 -6.13 8.73 7.76
CA ARG A 13 -5.78 7.54 8.53
C ARG A 13 -6.64 6.34 8.11
N GLU A 14 -7.89 6.58 7.81
CA GLU A 14 -8.79 5.50 7.35
C GLU A 14 -8.32 4.89 6.05
N GLU A 15 -7.84 5.74 5.13
CA GLU A 15 -7.27 5.25 3.88
C GLU A 15 -6.01 4.43 4.13
N ALA A 16 -5.15 4.92 5.01
CA ALA A 16 -3.93 4.19 5.36
C ALA A 16 -4.26 2.83 5.98
N ASP A 17 -5.24 2.80 6.89
CA ASP A 17 -5.67 1.55 7.50
C ASP A 17 -6.20 0.57 6.46
N GLY A 18 -7.01 1.06 5.53
CA GLY A 18 -7.53 0.23 4.43
C GLY A 18 -6.41 -0.33 3.58
N LEU A 19 -5.42 0.49 3.26
CA LEU A 19 -4.27 0.04 2.47
C LEU A 19 -3.47 -1.03 3.21
N MET A 20 -3.24 -0.83 4.52
CA MET A 20 -2.50 -1.82 5.30
C MET A 20 -3.19 -3.18 5.29
N ARG A 21 -4.52 -3.20 5.35
CA ARG A 21 -5.29 -4.46 5.29
C ARG A 21 -5.12 -5.15 3.94
N LEU A 22 -5.10 -4.38 2.85
CA LEU A 22 -4.89 -4.95 1.52
C LEU A 22 -3.48 -5.50 1.38
N LEU A 23 -2.48 -4.77 1.87
CA LEU A 23 -1.09 -5.24 1.83
C LEU A 23 -0.92 -6.53 2.62
N ALA A 24 -1.48 -6.58 3.82
CA ALA A 24 -1.40 -7.77 4.66
C ALA A 24 -2.07 -8.97 4.01
N ALA A 25 -3.21 -8.75 3.33
CA ALA A 25 -3.92 -9.81 2.65
C ALA A 25 -3.08 -10.43 1.53
N GLU A 26 -2.18 -9.67 0.93
CA GLU A 26 -1.28 -10.18 -0.11
C GLU A 26 0.07 -10.61 0.44
N GLY A 27 0.24 -10.58 1.75
CA GLY A 27 1.48 -11.03 2.37
C GLY A 27 2.65 -10.07 2.23
N ILE A 28 2.38 -8.79 1.95
CA ILE A 28 3.43 -7.79 1.79
C ILE A 28 3.78 -7.24 3.17
N LEU A 29 5.06 -7.29 3.52
CA LEU A 29 5.56 -6.81 4.80
C LEU A 29 6.30 -5.49 4.64
N TRP A 30 6.47 -4.76 5.73
CA TRP A 30 7.39 -3.63 5.77
C TRP A 30 8.81 -4.13 5.50
N ASN A 31 9.64 -3.24 4.99
CA ASN A 31 11.02 -3.59 4.67
C ASN A 31 11.82 -4.09 5.89
N GLY A 32 11.40 -3.71 7.09
CA GLY A 32 11.98 -4.23 8.33
C GLY A 32 11.38 -5.53 8.81
N GLY A 33 10.40 -6.08 8.10
CA GLY A 33 9.77 -7.34 8.44
C GLY A 33 8.46 -7.24 9.22
N GLU A 34 8.05 -6.03 9.59
CA GLU A 34 6.83 -5.85 10.38
C GLU A 34 5.58 -6.11 9.52
N ASP A 35 4.53 -6.59 10.18
CA ASP A 35 3.23 -6.78 9.56
C ASP A 35 2.52 -5.42 9.41
N PRO A 36 1.97 -5.09 8.23
CA PRO A 36 1.24 -3.83 8.07
C PRO A 36 0.06 -3.66 9.01
N LEU A 37 -0.51 -4.75 9.52
CA LEU A 37 -1.60 -4.67 10.51
C LEU A 37 -1.10 -4.25 11.89
N GLU A 38 0.20 -4.36 12.15
CA GLU A 38 0.78 -4.06 13.45
C GLU A 38 1.54 -2.74 13.48
N TYR A 39 1.88 -2.21 12.31
CA TYR A 39 2.66 -0.98 12.23
C TYR A 39 2.16 -0.15 11.06
N MET A 40 1.66 1.04 11.35
CA MET A 40 1.11 1.92 10.33
C MET A 40 1.57 3.36 10.56
N PRO A 41 2.76 3.72 10.04
CA PRO A 41 3.18 5.12 10.08
C PRO A 41 2.30 5.97 9.15
N PHE A 42 1.83 7.10 9.67
CA PHE A 42 0.97 7.98 8.89
C PHE A 42 1.10 9.42 9.42
N ASN A 43 1.16 10.38 8.49
CA ASN A 43 1.19 11.80 8.81
C ASN A 43 -0.16 12.43 8.44
N SER A 44 -0.89 12.94 9.44
CA SER A 44 -2.23 13.46 9.24
C SER A 44 -2.26 14.82 8.55
N GLU A 45 -1.14 15.53 8.52
CA GLU A 45 -1.09 16.87 7.91
C GLU A 45 -0.88 16.81 6.40
N MET A 46 0.04 15.97 5.96
CA MET A 46 0.43 15.92 4.54
C MET A 46 0.10 14.62 3.85
N GLY A 47 -0.44 13.66 4.60
CA GLY A 47 -0.63 12.33 4.07
C GLY A 47 0.69 11.58 3.96
N THR A 48 0.62 10.35 3.47
CA THR A 48 1.79 9.49 3.39
C THR A 48 1.77 8.70 2.08
N TRP A 49 2.92 8.60 1.45
CA TRP A 49 3.13 7.74 0.29
C TRP A 49 3.67 6.40 0.76
N TYR A 50 3.06 5.33 0.28
CA TYR A 50 3.50 3.96 0.56
C TYR A 50 3.95 3.34 -0.75
N SER A 51 5.21 2.94 -0.82
CA SER A 51 5.82 2.48 -2.06
C SER A 51 6.11 0.99 -2.00
N ILE A 52 5.78 0.28 -3.06
CA ILE A 52 5.94 -1.15 -3.16
C ILE A 52 7.20 -1.44 -3.96
N HIS A 53 8.06 -2.27 -3.40
CA HIS A 53 9.35 -2.62 -4.02
C HIS A 53 9.50 -4.12 -4.11
N GLU A 54 10.27 -4.56 -5.10
CA GLU A 54 10.73 -5.93 -5.14
C GLU A 54 11.75 -6.14 -4.01
N ASN A 55 11.57 -7.20 -3.23
CA ASN A 55 12.49 -7.52 -2.15
C ASN A 55 13.73 -8.19 -2.73
N ASN A 56 14.77 -7.40 -2.98
CA ASN A 56 16.00 -7.88 -3.58
C ASN A 56 17.12 -7.80 -2.56
N GLY A 57 17.46 -8.94 -1.96
CA GLY A 57 18.48 -9.00 -0.91
C GLY A 57 19.88 -8.60 -1.36
N VAL A 58 20.15 -8.66 -2.66
CA VAL A 58 21.43 -8.21 -3.19
C VAL A 58 21.52 -6.69 -3.19
N ARG A 59 20.43 -6.02 -3.62
CA ARG A 59 20.39 -4.55 -3.70
C ARG A 59 20.04 -3.92 -2.36
N ASN A 60 19.27 -4.62 -1.52
CA ASN A 60 18.81 -4.11 -0.24
C ASN A 60 19.10 -5.12 0.86
N PRO A 61 20.39 -5.33 1.18
CA PRO A 61 20.79 -6.38 2.12
C PRO A 61 20.35 -6.12 3.56
N PHE A 62 19.90 -4.89 3.86
CA PHE A 62 19.47 -4.53 5.21
C PHE A 62 17.96 -4.71 5.39
N TRP A 63 17.24 -5.11 4.37
CA TRP A 63 15.82 -5.36 4.50
C TRP A 63 15.60 -6.77 5.05
N ASP A 64 14.82 -6.84 6.13
CA ASP A 64 14.63 -8.09 6.87
C ASP A 64 13.33 -8.82 6.51
N ALA A 65 12.50 -8.24 5.63
CA ALA A 65 11.25 -8.85 5.25
C ALA A 65 11.46 -10.17 4.50
N ALA A 66 10.60 -11.14 4.77
CA ALA A 66 10.61 -12.42 4.06
C ALA A 66 9.73 -12.43 2.82
N SER A 67 8.89 -11.41 2.65
CA SER A 67 7.95 -11.34 1.52
C SER A 67 8.66 -11.01 0.21
N GLU A 68 8.06 -11.40 -0.92
CA GLU A 68 8.62 -11.10 -2.24
C GLU A 68 8.52 -9.60 -2.56
N LEU A 69 7.46 -8.96 -2.10
CA LEU A 69 7.31 -7.51 -2.21
C LEU A 69 7.37 -6.91 -0.81
N VAL A 70 7.92 -5.73 -0.72
CA VAL A 70 7.99 -4.99 0.55
C VAL A 70 7.43 -3.61 0.36
N VAL A 71 7.00 -2.99 1.45
CA VAL A 71 6.48 -1.64 1.44
C VAL A 71 7.36 -0.73 2.30
N THR A 72 7.55 0.50 1.82
CA THR A 72 8.19 1.58 2.58
C THR A 72 7.26 2.77 2.60
N TYR A 73 7.56 3.78 3.41
CA TYR A 73 6.72 4.96 3.46
C TYR A 73 7.55 6.24 3.43
N PHE A 74 6.92 7.31 3.00
CA PHE A 74 7.51 8.64 3.03
C PHE A 74 6.41 9.69 3.19
N ASN A 75 6.61 10.61 4.10
CA ASN A 75 5.68 11.71 4.32
C ASN A 75 6.09 12.88 3.45
N GLY A 76 5.10 13.51 2.80
CA GLY A 76 5.36 14.62 1.90
C GLY A 76 5.23 14.20 0.44
N ASP A 77 6.17 14.62 -0.39
CA ASP A 77 6.14 14.30 -1.81
C ASP A 77 6.53 12.86 -2.06
N CYS A 78 6.07 12.32 -3.18
CA CYS A 78 6.45 10.97 -3.58
C CYS A 78 7.95 10.90 -3.82
N LEU A 79 8.59 9.91 -3.19
CA LEU A 79 10.05 9.76 -3.25
C LEU A 79 10.54 9.12 -4.56
N TYR A 80 9.67 8.39 -5.24
CA TYR A 80 10.03 7.61 -6.42
C TYR A 80 9.28 8.10 -7.65
N ASP A 81 9.91 9.01 -8.41
CA ASP A 81 9.27 9.64 -9.56
C ASP A 81 8.93 8.67 -10.68
N ASP A 82 9.69 7.59 -10.80
CA ASP A 82 9.49 6.59 -11.86
C ASP A 82 8.48 5.51 -11.48
N TYR A 83 7.94 5.58 -10.26
CA TYR A 83 6.92 4.64 -9.83
C TYR A 83 5.54 5.11 -10.27
N GLN A 84 4.63 4.18 -10.47
CA GLN A 84 3.24 4.48 -10.75
C GLN A 84 2.62 5.10 -9.50
N GLN A 85 2.19 6.36 -9.61
CA GLN A 85 1.63 7.09 -8.47
C GLN A 85 0.12 7.01 -8.51
N ILE A 86 -0.48 6.53 -7.42
CA ILE A 86 -1.91 6.25 -7.34
C ILE A 86 -2.44 6.82 -6.02
N GLU A 87 -3.59 7.50 -6.08
CA GLU A 87 -4.31 7.87 -4.86
C GLU A 87 -5.08 6.66 -4.36
N TYR A 88 -5.06 6.44 -3.05
CA TYR A 88 -5.78 5.30 -2.47
C TYR A 88 -7.26 5.30 -2.85
N ALA A 89 -7.88 6.47 -2.94
CA ALA A 89 -9.29 6.58 -3.30
C ALA A 89 -9.58 5.96 -4.66
N GLU A 90 -8.65 6.11 -5.61
CA GLU A 90 -8.78 5.49 -6.93
C GLU A 90 -8.66 3.97 -6.85
N LEU A 91 -7.69 3.50 -6.08
CA LEU A 91 -7.50 2.06 -5.89
C LEU A 91 -8.69 1.42 -5.19
N ALA A 92 -9.18 2.07 -4.14
CA ALA A 92 -10.34 1.57 -3.39
C ALA A 92 -11.61 1.60 -4.24
N GLY A 93 -11.75 2.60 -5.09
CA GLY A 93 -12.88 2.68 -6.01
C GLY A 93 -12.94 1.51 -6.96
N ASP A 94 -11.80 1.15 -7.53
CA ASP A 94 -11.72 0.00 -8.42
C ASP A 94 -12.07 -1.30 -7.71
N ILE A 95 -11.58 -1.47 -6.49
CA ILE A 95 -11.89 -2.66 -5.70
C ILE A 95 -13.37 -2.72 -5.36
N THR A 96 -13.93 -1.59 -4.98
CA THR A 96 -15.32 -1.53 -4.51
C THR A 96 -16.32 -1.73 -5.64
N VAL A 97 -16.03 -1.17 -6.80
CA VAL A 97 -16.94 -1.24 -7.94
C VAL A 97 -17.22 -2.69 -8.35
N ALA A 98 -16.18 -3.50 -8.44
CA ALA A 98 -16.36 -4.88 -8.88
C ALA A 98 -17.29 -5.68 -7.97
N PRO A 99 -17.11 -5.70 -6.64
CA PRO A 99 -18.05 -6.39 -5.77
C PRO A 99 -19.44 -5.80 -5.78
N ASN A 100 -19.56 -4.51 -5.87
CA ASN A 100 -20.88 -3.86 -5.85
C ASN A 100 -21.73 -4.22 -7.02
N ILE A 101 -21.14 -4.38 -8.17
CA ILE A 101 -21.87 -4.80 -9.36
C ILE A 101 -22.53 -6.15 -9.11
N MET A 102 -21.90 -6.99 -8.38
CA MET A 102 -22.40 -8.33 -8.13
C MET A 102 -23.46 -8.38 -7.06
N SER A 103 -23.43 -7.51 -6.13
CA SER A 103 -24.19 -7.71 -4.92
C SER A 103 -25.43 -6.87 -4.84
N ILE A 104 -25.62 -5.95 -5.32
CA ILE A 104 -26.64 -5.06 -4.91
C ILE A 104 -27.89 -5.01 -5.69
N ASP A 105 -27.69 -5.26 -5.60
CA ASP A 105 -28.46 -4.95 -5.68
C ASP A 105 -29.09 -5.23 -5.68
N ASP A 106 -28.70 -5.42 -5.83
CA ASP A 106 -28.72 -5.63 -5.56
C ASP A 106 -29.15 -5.86 -5.00
N PHE A 107 -29.11 -6.11 -4.87
CA PHE A 107 -29.24 -6.20 -4.10
C PHE A 107 -30.02 -5.84 -3.93
N ILE A 108 -30.36 -5.63 -4.29
CA ILE A 108 -30.95 -5.25 -4.06
C ILE A 108 -31.52 -5.37 -4.13
#